data_95c132289a29a380da5ebeeabb398734
#
_entry.id   95c132289a29a380da5ebeeabb398734
#
_cell.length_a   1.000
_cell.length_b   1.000
_cell.length_c   1.000
_cell.angle_alpha   90.00
_cell.angle_beta   90.00
_cell.angle_gamma   90.00
#
_symmetry.space_group_name_H-M   'P 1'
#
loop_
_entity.id
_entity.type
_entity.pdbx_description
1 polymer ?
#
loop_
_entity_poly.entity_id
_entity_poly.type
_entity_poly.pdbx_seq_one_letter_code
_entity_poly.pdbx_strand_id
1 'polypeptide(L)'
;VQLQKALLSQIGRELTEDIQKLQPNAIAESVAGFVLSGGSPAIAERLMMREGLSNRNRKLLEGSALFMRGKRKDSLQTLQGLDVLQLRPAVCGRLALAEAIATTDDSELQQSLFAIAIATMPGTLVEESSLRRSALAYAQADNQNQFWRRTFRYQRRFSKSIYAADFPQVSLESAVRFEKSGREM
;
A
#
# COMPACT_ATOMS: atom_id res chain seq x y z
N VAL A 1 -12.80 -0.88 -12.80
CA VAL A 1 -13.18 -1.24 -11.41
C VAL A 1 -13.98 -2.54 -11.37
N GLN A 2 -15.01 -2.72 -12.21
CA GLN A 2 -15.84 -3.95 -12.20
C GLN A 2 -15.04 -5.20 -12.62
N LEU A 3 -14.22 -5.12 -13.66
CA LEU A 3 -13.37 -6.23 -14.11
C LEU A 3 -12.38 -6.66 -13.03
N GLN A 4 -11.76 -5.72 -12.35
CA GLN A 4 -10.83 -6.01 -11.25
C GLN A 4 -11.53 -6.74 -10.10
N LYS A 5 -12.73 -6.31 -9.72
CA LYS A 5 -13.53 -7.00 -8.69
C LYS A 5 -13.90 -8.42 -9.12
N ALA A 6 -14.28 -8.62 -10.36
CA ALA A 6 -14.62 -9.94 -10.90
C ALA A 6 -13.40 -10.88 -10.86
N LEU A 7 -12.24 -10.42 -11.32
CA LEU A 7 -10.99 -11.19 -11.27
C LEU A 7 -10.57 -11.54 -9.85
N LEU A 8 -10.61 -10.58 -8.92
CA LEU A 8 -10.30 -10.85 -7.52
C LEU A 8 -11.28 -11.85 -6.89
N SER A 9 -12.55 -11.79 -7.24
CA SER A 9 -13.54 -12.77 -6.78
C SER A 9 -13.28 -14.17 -7.34
N GLN A 10 -12.90 -14.28 -8.61
CA GLN A 10 -12.54 -15.55 -9.22
C GLN A 10 -11.29 -16.15 -8.57
N ILE A 11 -10.19 -15.39 -8.49
CA ILE A 11 -8.95 -15.82 -7.82
C ILE A 11 -9.24 -16.22 -6.36
N GLY A 12 -10.10 -15.49 -5.67
CA GLY A 12 -10.49 -15.80 -4.31
C GLY A 12 -11.19 -17.15 -4.18
N ARG A 13 -12.06 -17.52 -5.12
CA ARG A 13 -12.71 -18.84 -5.13
C ARG A 13 -11.70 -19.95 -5.36
N GLU A 14 -10.85 -19.82 -6.39
CA GLU A 14 -9.81 -20.82 -6.71
C GLU A 14 -8.84 -21.01 -5.53
N LEU A 15 -8.36 -19.92 -4.93
CA LEU A 15 -7.52 -19.97 -3.72
C LEU A 15 -8.24 -20.66 -2.56
N THR A 16 -9.54 -20.46 -2.38
CA THR A 16 -10.30 -21.08 -1.29
C THR A 16 -10.37 -22.59 -1.44
N GLU A 17 -10.49 -23.09 -2.67
CA GLU A 17 -10.55 -24.50 -2.99
C GLU A 17 -9.18 -25.18 -2.82
N ASP A 18 -8.12 -24.49 -3.22
CA ASP A 18 -6.76 -25.05 -3.23
C ASP A 18 -5.94 -24.81 -1.96
N ILE A 19 -6.36 -23.88 -1.12
CA ILE A 19 -5.60 -23.48 0.08
C ILE A 19 -5.31 -24.66 1.01
N GLN A 20 -6.16 -25.68 1.03
CA GLN A 20 -5.98 -26.89 1.84
C GLN A 20 -4.90 -27.82 1.29
N LYS A 21 -4.63 -27.78 -0.01
CA LYS A 21 -3.67 -28.65 -0.71
C LYS A 21 -2.25 -28.11 -0.69
N LEU A 22 -2.09 -26.81 -0.48
CA LEU A 22 -0.80 -26.12 -0.57
C LEU A 22 -0.13 -25.99 0.80
N GLN A 23 1.20 -25.92 0.81
CA GLN A 23 1.97 -25.70 2.04
C GLN A 23 1.74 -24.27 2.58
N PRO A 24 1.30 -24.09 3.85
CA PRO A 24 0.90 -22.80 4.38
C PRO A 24 1.97 -21.71 4.25
N ASN A 25 3.22 -22.04 4.58
CA ASN A 25 4.32 -21.08 4.52
C ASN A 25 4.70 -20.71 3.08
N ALA A 26 4.55 -21.61 2.13
CA ALA A 26 4.89 -21.36 0.73
C ALA A 26 3.95 -20.34 0.07
N ILE A 27 2.68 -20.32 0.50
CA ILE A 27 1.65 -19.47 -0.11
C ILE A 27 1.32 -18.21 0.70
N ALA A 28 1.82 -18.09 1.94
CA ALA A 28 1.47 -17.01 2.86
C ALA A 28 1.70 -15.61 2.26
N GLU A 29 2.85 -15.37 1.63
CA GLU A 29 3.13 -14.10 0.98
C GLU A 29 2.21 -13.84 -0.23
N SER A 30 1.87 -14.88 -1.02
CA SER A 30 0.94 -14.74 -2.15
C SER A 30 -0.46 -14.36 -1.67
N VAL A 31 -0.92 -15.00 -0.59
CA VAL A 31 -2.22 -14.68 0.03
C VAL A 31 -2.23 -13.27 0.61
N ALA A 32 -1.16 -12.85 1.30
CA ALA A 32 -1.04 -11.47 1.81
C ALA A 32 -1.08 -10.45 0.65
N GLY A 33 -0.31 -10.70 -0.42
CA GLY A 33 -0.30 -9.86 -1.61
C GLY A 33 -1.67 -9.78 -2.30
N PHE A 34 -2.40 -10.89 -2.37
CA PHE A 34 -3.77 -10.93 -2.88
C PHE A 34 -4.72 -10.08 -2.01
N VAL A 35 -4.68 -10.24 -0.69
CA VAL A 35 -5.50 -9.48 0.25
C VAL A 35 -5.21 -7.98 0.13
N LEU A 36 -3.93 -7.57 0.14
CA LEU A 36 -3.51 -6.18 -0.02
C LEU A 36 -3.83 -5.58 -1.41
N SER A 37 -4.17 -6.43 -2.40
CA SER A 37 -4.64 -5.99 -3.73
C SER A 37 -6.16 -5.79 -3.79
N GLY A 38 -6.87 -5.94 -2.67
CA GLY A 38 -8.33 -5.84 -2.59
C GLY A 38 -9.05 -7.19 -2.58
N GLY A 39 -8.32 -8.29 -2.42
CA GLY A 39 -8.88 -9.61 -2.21
C GLY A 39 -9.53 -9.78 -0.83
N SER A 40 -10.30 -10.85 -0.67
CA SER A 40 -11.02 -11.11 0.59
C SER A 40 -10.08 -11.41 1.76
N PRO A 41 -10.16 -10.68 2.88
CA PRO A 41 -9.41 -10.98 4.10
C PRO A 41 -9.70 -12.37 4.68
N ALA A 42 -10.88 -12.93 4.43
CA ALA A 42 -11.28 -14.25 4.91
C ALA A 42 -10.35 -15.38 4.41
N ILE A 43 -9.66 -15.17 3.28
CA ILE A 43 -8.70 -16.17 2.76
C ILE A 43 -7.44 -16.21 3.64
N ALA A 44 -6.94 -15.05 4.07
CA ALA A 44 -5.84 -14.99 5.03
C ALA A 44 -6.23 -15.65 6.36
N GLU A 45 -7.44 -15.39 6.86
CA GLU A 45 -7.95 -15.98 8.09
C GLU A 45 -8.05 -17.52 8.01
N ARG A 46 -8.54 -18.05 6.91
CA ARG A 46 -8.55 -19.50 6.69
C ARG A 46 -7.14 -20.10 6.66
N LEU A 47 -6.19 -19.41 6.05
CA LEU A 47 -4.79 -19.89 6.04
C LEU A 47 -4.18 -19.86 7.44
N MET A 48 -4.51 -18.86 8.26
CA MET A 48 -4.04 -18.74 9.65
C MET A 48 -4.55 -19.85 10.58
N MET A 49 -5.67 -20.49 10.23
CA MET A 49 -6.21 -21.64 11.00
C MET A 49 -5.42 -22.93 10.73
N ARG A 50 -4.53 -22.97 9.73
CA ARG A 50 -3.77 -24.16 9.42
C ARG A 50 -2.56 -24.32 10.35
N GLU A 51 -2.28 -25.56 10.70
CA GLU A 51 -1.06 -25.94 11.42
C GLU A 51 0.20 -25.71 10.58
N GLY A 52 1.33 -25.55 11.25
CA GLY A 52 2.63 -25.40 10.61
C GLY A 52 2.92 -24.01 10.03
N LEU A 53 2.01 -23.03 10.18
CA LEU A 53 2.26 -21.66 9.74
C LEU A 53 3.25 -20.96 10.70
N SER A 54 4.34 -20.40 10.15
CA SER A 54 5.35 -19.68 10.93
C SER A 54 4.78 -18.38 11.55
N ASN A 55 5.37 -17.97 12.65
CA ASN A 55 4.94 -16.74 13.34
C ASN A 55 5.07 -15.48 12.46
N ARG A 56 6.14 -15.40 11.65
CA ARG A 56 6.34 -14.35 10.65
C ARG A 56 5.19 -14.29 9.64
N ASN A 57 4.84 -15.43 9.07
CA ASN A 57 3.78 -15.50 8.07
C ASN A 57 2.38 -15.27 8.68
N ARG A 58 2.17 -15.68 9.92
CA ARG A 58 0.95 -15.38 10.67
C ARG A 58 0.78 -13.87 10.87
N LYS A 59 1.82 -13.17 11.34
CA LYS A 59 1.82 -11.71 11.48
C LYS A 59 1.54 -11.00 10.14
N LEU A 60 2.18 -11.44 9.06
CA LEU A 60 1.99 -10.89 7.73
C LEU A 60 0.52 -11.01 7.27
N LEU A 61 -0.08 -12.18 7.40
CA LEU A 61 -1.47 -12.44 7.00
C LEU A 61 -2.45 -11.66 7.85
N GLU A 62 -2.28 -11.67 9.17
CA GLU A 62 -3.14 -10.98 10.12
C GLU A 62 -3.09 -9.46 9.91
N GLY A 63 -1.90 -8.89 9.83
CA GLY A 63 -1.72 -7.46 9.58
C GLY A 63 -2.32 -7.02 8.25
N SER A 64 -2.16 -7.83 7.19
CA SER A 64 -2.77 -7.57 5.88
C SER A 64 -4.31 -7.61 5.95
N ALA A 65 -4.87 -8.59 6.66
CA ALA A 65 -6.32 -8.71 6.84
C ALA A 65 -6.90 -7.56 7.67
N LEU A 66 -6.23 -7.17 8.75
CA LEU A 66 -6.62 -6.03 9.60
C LEU A 66 -6.60 -4.72 8.80
N PHE A 67 -5.56 -4.49 7.98
CA PHE A 67 -5.49 -3.32 7.12
C PHE A 67 -6.68 -3.22 6.17
N MET A 68 -7.00 -4.31 5.48
CA MET A 68 -8.12 -4.37 4.54
C MET A 68 -9.50 -4.24 5.21
N ARG A 69 -9.60 -4.54 6.50
CA ARG A 69 -10.79 -4.27 7.33
C ARG A 69 -10.85 -2.86 7.90
N GLY A 70 -9.89 -1.99 7.55
CA GLY A 70 -9.81 -0.61 8.04
C GLY A 70 -9.26 -0.46 9.45
N LYS A 71 -8.84 -1.55 10.10
CA LYS A 71 -8.24 -1.57 11.44
C LYS A 71 -6.74 -1.22 11.37
N ARG A 72 -6.45 0.02 10.96
CA ARG A 72 -5.08 0.45 10.63
C ARG A 72 -4.12 0.39 11.82
N LYS A 73 -4.54 0.82 13.01
CA LYS A 73 -3.70 0.79 14.22
C LYS A 73 -3.34 -0.64 14.61
N ASP A 74 -4.31 -1.52 14.63
CA ASP A 74 -4.11 -2.94 14.95
C ASP A 74 -3.20 -3.60 13.91
N SER A 75 -3.36 -3.26 12.64
CA SER A 75 -2.47 -3.72 11.55
C SER A 75 -1.02 -3.33 11.79
N LEU A 76 -0.74 -2.05 12.07
CA LEU A 76 0.63 -1.58 12.37
C LEU A 76 1.24 -2.29 13.58
N GLN A 77 0.46 -2.46 14.65
CA GLN A 77 0.91 -3.16 15.86
C GLN A 77 1.24 -4.63 15.57
N THR A 78 0.42 -5.31 14.77
CA THR A 78 0.63 -6.71 14.38
C THR A 78 1.88 -6.86 13.50
N LEU A 79 2.11 -5.92 12.58
CA LEU A 79 3.25 -5.94 11.65
C LEU A 79 4.56 -5.47 12.30
N GLN A 80 4.51 -4.93 13.49
CA GLN A 80 5.70 -4.44 14.19
C GLN A 80 6.80 -5.51 14.28
N GLY A 81 8.01 -5.15 13.85
CA GLY A 81 9.17 -6.04 13.80
C GLY A 81 9.20 -6.98 12.59
N LEU A 82 8.27 -6.85 11.63
CA LEU A 82 8.36 -7.52 10.34
C LEU A 82 9.23 -6.68 9.40
N ASP A 83 10.35 -7.24 8.96
CA ASP A 83 11.20 -6.59 7.96
C ASP A 83 10.57 -6.76 6.57
N VAL A 84 9.99 -5.68 6.04
CA VAL A 84 9.31 -5.67 4.73
C VAL A 84 10.28 -5.97 3.58
N LEU A 85 11.57 -5.63 3.72
CA LEU A 85 12.57 -5.83 2.67
C LEU A 85 12.93 -7.31 2.46
N GLN A 86 12.62 -8.16 3.41
CA GLN A 86 12.80 -9.62 3.28
C GLN A 86 11.63 -10.32 2.58
N LEU A 87 10.60 -9.58 2.19
CA LEU A 87 9.46 -10.10 1.43
C LEU A 87 9.74 -10.03 -0.07
N ARG A 88 9.03 -10.86 -0.84
CA ARG A 88 9.08 -10.77 -2.30
C ARG A 88 8.66 -9.35 -2.75
N PRO A 89 9.29 -8.77 -3.79
CA PRO A 89 9.06 -7.37 -4.18
C PRO A 89 7.58 -7.00 -4.33
N ALA A 90 6.77 -7.90 -4.90
CA ALA A 90 5.35 -7.67 -5.09
C ALA A 90 4.54 -7.59 -3.78
N VAL A 91 5.00 -8.22 -2.71
CA VAL A 91 4.37 -8.15 -1.37
C VAL A 91 4.98 -6.99 -0.59
N CYS A 92 6.30 -6.86 -0.64
CA CYS A 92 7.04 -5.75 -0.02
C CYS A 92 6.43 -4.39 -0.38
N GLY A 93 6.27 -4.09 -1.68
CA GLY A 93 5.73 -2.79 -2.11
C GLY A 93 4.28 -2.55 -1.68
N ARG A 94 3.44 -3.59 -1.70
CA ARG A 94 2.04 -3.46 -1.24
C ARG A 94 1.97 -3.26 0.26
N LEU A 95 2.76 -4.00 1.02
CA LEU A 95 2.81 -3.90 2.48
C LEU A 95 3.36 -2.53 2.89
N ALA A 96 4.46 -2.10 2.29
CA ALA A 96 5.03 -0.77 2.54
C ALA A 96 4.03 0.36 2.25
N LEU A 97 3.25 0.25 1.15
CA LEU A 97 2.16 1.20 0.89
C LEU A 97 1.07 1.15 1.98
N ALA A 98 0.68 -0.05 2.41
CA ALA A 98 -0.36 -0.21 3.44
C ALA A 98 0.11 0.37 4.79
N GLU A 99 1.34 0.09 5.19
CA GLU A 99 1.95 0.65 6.40
C GLU A 99 2.08 2.17 6.30
N ALA A 100 2.54 2.72 5.17
CA ALA A 100 2.62 4.16 4.95
C ALA A 100 1.26 4.86 5.07
N ILE A 101 0.18 4.22 4.59
CA ILE A 101 -1.19 4.74 4.72
C ILE A 101 -1.67 4.70 6.18
N ALA A 102 -1.23 3.71 6.94
CA ALA A 102 -1.61 3.54 8.33
C ALA A 102 -0.78 4.43 9.29
N THR A 103 0.45 4.75 8.93
CA THR A 103 1.35 5.62 9.70
C THR A 103 0.94 7.09 9.52
N THR A 104 0.43 7.71 10.59
CA THR A 104 -0.01 9.13 10.57
C THR A 104 0.85 10.03 11.44
N ASP A 105 1.53 9.45 12.43
CA ASP A 105 2.17 10.19 13.52
C ASP A 105 3.70 10.29 13.35
N ASP A 106 4.26 9.59 12.35
CA ASP A 106 5.67 9.60 11.99
C ASP A 106 5.84 9.88 10.48
N SER A 107 6.08 11.13 10.17
CA SER A 107 6.22 11.60 8.78
C SER A 107 7.47 11.03 8.09
N GLU A 108 8.58 10.83 8.80
CA GLU A 108 9.81 10.30 8.23
C GLU A 108 9.66 8.82 7.87
N LEU A 109 9.15 8.02 8.80
CA LEU A 109 8.84 6.62 8.55
C LEU A 109 7.83 6.48 7.40
N GLN A 110 6.77 7.28 7.38
CA GLN A 110 5.78 7.28 6.31
C GLN A 110 6.41 7.51 4.95
N GLN A 111 7.28 8.50 4.81
CA GLN A 111 7.96 8.81 3.55
C GLN A 111 8.96 7.73 3.14
N SER A 112 9.64 7.10 4.09
CA SER A 112 10.51 5.95 3.85
C SER A 112 9.73 4.76 3.30
N LEU A 113 8.57 4.46 3.86
CA LEU A 113 7.67 3.39 3.39
C LEU A 113 7.12 3.69 1.98
N PHE A 114 6.70 4.94 1.69
CA PHE A 114 6.34 5.31 0.31
C PHE A 114 7.53 5.15 -0.66
N ALA A 115 8.74 5.48 -0.24
CA ALA A 115 9.93 5.30 -1.09
C ALA A 115 10.19 3.82 -1.40
N ILE A 116 10.04 2.92 -0.43
CA ILE A 116 10.12 1.46 -0.63
C ILE A 116 9.07 0.99 -1.63
N ALA A 117 7.81 1.39 -1.45
CA ALA A 117 6.71 1.00 -2.34
C ALA A 117 6.96 1.46 -3.79
N ILE A 118 7.44 2.70 -3.98
CA ILE A 118 7.80 3.27 -5.28
C ILE A 118 8.95 2.51 -5.94
N ALA A 119 9.96 2.10 -5.17
CA ALA A 119 11.15 1.44 -5.69
C ALA A 119 10.89 -0.03 -6.06
N THR A 120 10.06 -0.72 -5.28
CA THR A 120 9.82 -2.16 -5.44
C THR A 120 8.77 -2.50 -6.49
N MET A 121 7.86 -1.58 -6.80
CA MET A 121 6.76 -1.83 -7.74
C MET A 121 6.62 -0.75 -8.84
N PRO A 122 7.68 -0.49 -9.63
CA PRO A 122 7.64 0.55 -10.65
C PRO A 122 6.61 0.24 -11.75
N GLY A 123 5.94 1.27 -12.26
CA GLY A 123 4.94 1.16 -13.33
C GLY A 123 3.58 0.60 -12.91
N THR A 124 3.38 0.35 -11.62
CA THR A 124 2.12 -0.23 -11.09
C THR A 124 1.27 0.81 -10.37
N LEU A 125 0.01 0.43 -10.05
CA LEU A 125 -0.88 1.21 -9.21
C LEU A 125 -0.30 1.46 -7.79
N VAL A 126 0.62 0.63 -7.33
CA VAL A 126 1.32 0.81 -6.04
C VAL A 126 2.26 2.01 -6.14
N GLU A 127 3.09 2.11 -7.19
CA GLU A 127 3.91 3.31 -7.43
C GLU A 127 3.03 4.55 -7.58
N GLU A 128 1.99 4.47 -8.38
CA GLU A 128 1.07 5.58 -8.63
C GLU A 128 0.45 6.10 -7.32
N SER A 129 -0.14 5.22 -6.54
CA SER A 129 -0.76 5.57 -5.25
C SER A 129 0.26 6.14 -4.27
N SER A 130 1.47 5.56 -4.22
CA SER A 130 2.54 6.02 -3.33
C SER A 130 3.04 7.41 -3.71
N LEU A 131 3.22 7.71 -4.98
CA LEU A 131 3.64 9.04 -5.45
C LEU A 131 2.61 10.11 -5.10
N ARG A 132 1.33 9.85 -5.35
CA ARG A 132 0.24 10.79 -5.02
C ARG A 132 0.17 11.07 -3.52
N ARG A 133 0.15 10.01 -2.70
CA ARG A 133 0.05 10.13 -1.23
C ARG A 133 1.29 10.77 -0.62
N SER A 134 2.47 10.40 -1.10
CA SER A 134 3.74 11.01 -0.67
C SER A 134 3.76 12.52 -0.99
N ALA A 135 3.30 12.93 -2.19
CA ALA A 135 3.18 14.35 -2.53
C ALA A 135 2.26 15.09 -1.56
N LEU A 136 1.06 14.55 -1.30
CA LEU A 136 0.11 15.18 -0.38
C LEU A 136 0.63 15.27 1.05
N ALA A 137 1.32 14.22 1.53
CA ALA A 137 1.93 14.24 2.86
C ALA A 137 3.04 15.31 2.95
N TYR A 138 3.86 15.48 1.90
CA TYR A 138 4.82 16.59 1.85
C TYR A 138 4.14 17.96 1.79
N ALA A 139 3.01 18.09 1.09
CA ALA A 139 2.24 19.32 1.10
C ALA A 139 1.68 19.64 2.49
N GLN A 140 1.22 18.64 3.23
CA GLN A 140 0.73 18.81 4.60
C GLN A 140 1.85 19.20 5.59
N ALA A 141 3.07 18.68 5.36
CA ALA A 141 4.26 19.01 6.12
C ALA A 141 4.99 20.29 5.66
N ASP A 142 4.37 21.07 4.76
CA ASP A 142 4.91 22.30 4.17
C ASP A 142 6.27 22.13 3.47
N ASN A 143 6.58 20.93 3.02
CA ASN A 143 7.81 20.60 2.27
C ASN A 143 7.61 20.77 0.77
N GLN A 144 7.66 22.03 0.32
CA GLN A 144 7.40 22.42 -1.06
C GLN A 144 8.32 21.71 -2.07
N ASN A 145 9.62 21.58 -1.78
CA ASN A 145 10.58 20.93 -2.68
C ASN A 145 10.22 19.46 -2.96
N GLN A 146 9.95 18.70 -1.92
CA GLN A 146 9.62 17.28 -2.06
C GLN A 146 8.24 17.10 -2.67
N PHE A 147 7.27 17.97 -2.33
CA PHE A 147 5.96 17.99 -2.98
C PHE A 147 6.10 18.10 -4.51
N TRP A 148 6.83 19.10 -5.01
CA TRP A 148 7.02 19.29 -6.45
C TRP A 148 7.76 18.12 -7.11
N ARG A 149 8.81 17.59 -6.47
CA ARG A 149 9.53 16.41 -6.98
C ARG A 149 8.61 15.22 -7.19
N ARG A 150 7.71 14.92 -6.22
CA ARG A 150 6.75 13.82 -6.31
C ARG A 150 5.67 14.11 -7.37
N THR A 151 5.15 15.32 -7.41
CA THR A 151 4.13 15.76 -8.36
C THR A 151 4.64 15.67 -9.81
N PHE A 152 5.81 16.21 -10.12
CA PHE A 152 6.39 16.11 -11.45
C PHE A 152 6.71 14.67 -11.86
N ARG A 153 7.21 13.84 -10.93
CA ARG A 153 7.42 12.43 -11.20
C ARG A 153 6.10 11.71 -11.51
N TYR A 154 5.05 12.01 -10.76
CA TYR A 154 3.72 11.47 -11.01
C TYR A 154 3.19 11.89 -12.38
N GLN A 155 3.17 13.17 -12.70
CA GLN A 155 2.68 13.68 -13.97
C GLN A 155 3.40 13.07 -15.16
N ARG A 156 4.72 12.94 -15.09
CA ARG A 156 5.53 12.35 -16.18
C ARG A 156 5.21 10.87 -16.42
N ARG A 157 4.89 10.10 -15.36
CA ARG A 157 4.73 8.66 -15.45
C ARG A 157 3.27 8.21 -15.60
N PHE A 158 2.34 8.94 -15.03
CA PHE A 158 0.96 8.52 -14.85
C PHE A 158 -0.08 9.51 -15.41
N SER A 159 0.32 10.43 -16.29
CA SER A 159 -0.60 11.41 -16.90
C SER A 159 -1.77 10.80 -17.66
N LYS A 160 -1.64 9.56 -18.12
CA LYS A 160 -2.69 8.81 -18.85
C LYS A 160 -3.42 7.78 -17.96
N SER A 161 -3.16 7.76 -16.67
CA SER A 161 -3.86 6.87 -15.74
C SER A 161 -5.32 7.28 -15.60
N ILE A 162 -6.20 6.30 -15.41
CA ILE A 162 -7.61 6.55 -15.08
C ILE A 162 -7.79 7.30 -13.75
N TYR A 163 -6.77 7.29 -12.89
CA TYR A 163 -6.74 8.02 -11.61
C TYR A 163 -6.05 9.39 -11.71
N ALA A 164 -5.61 9.80 -12.93
CA ALA A 164 -4.93 11.07 -13.11
C ALA A 164 -5.86 12.28 -13.01
N ALA A 165 -7.16 12.10 -13.21
CA ALA A 165 -8.14 13.20 -13.28
C ALA A 165 -8.24 14.00 -11.97
N ASP A 166 -8.17 13.33 -10.83
CA ASP A 166 -8.40 13.96 -9.52
C ASP A 166 -7.13 14.63 -8.93
N PHE A 167 -5.94 14.17 -9.33
CA PHE A 167 -4.70 14.63 -8.72
C PHE A 167 -4.32 16.09 -9.09
N PRO A 168 -4.57 16.60 -10.30
CA PRO A 168 -4.30 18.00 -10.64
C PRO A 168 -5.04 18.99 -9.76
N GLN A 169 -6.30 18.74 -9.42
CA GLN A 169 -7.07 19.63 -8.55
C GLN A 169 -6.45 19.72 -7.15
N VAL A 170 -6.15 18.57 -6.54
CA VAL A 170 -5.57 18.53 -5.18
C VAL A 170 -4.15 19.10 -5.17
N SER A 171 -3.36 18.90 -6.23
CA SER A 171 -2.03 19.49 -6.34
C SER A 171 -2.07 21.01 -6.55
N LEU A 172 -3.08 21.53 -7.25
CA LEU A 172 -3.29 22.95 -7.44
C LEU A 172 -3.66 23.65 -6.13
N GLU A 173 -4.55 23.07 -5.33
CA GLU A 173 -4.90 23.58 -4.01
C GLU A 173 -3.67 23.70 -3.09
N SER A 174 -2.79 22.71 -3.13
CA SER A 174 -1.53 22.74 -2.39
C SER A 174 -0.57 23.79 -2.92
N ALA A 175 -0.48 23.97 -4.24
CA ALA A 175 0.35 25.00 -4.87
C ALA A 175 -0.08 26.43 -4.49
N VAL A 176 -1.39 26.69 -4.52
CA VAL A 176 -1.96 27.99 -4.11
C VAL A 176 -1.67 28.30 -2.64
N ARG A 177 -1.70 27.28 -1.78
CA ARG A 177 -1.34 27.44 -0.36
C ARG A 177 0.13 27.86 -0.21
N PHE A 178 1.06 27.24 -0.93
CA PHE A 178 2.48 27.61 -0.90
C PHE A 178 2.75 29.02 -1.41
N GLU A 179 2.04 29.47 -2.44
CA GLU A 179 2.18 30.86 -2.93
C GLU A 179 1.72 31.89 -1.90
N LYS A 180 0.66 31.60 -1.15
CA LYS A 180 0.15 32.50 -0.11
C LYS A 180 1.14 32.61 1.05
N SER A 181 1.65 31.48 1.56
CA SER A 181 2.62 31.48 2.65
C SER A 181 3.96 32.12 2.27
N GLY A 182 4.38 32.06 1.00
CA GLY A 182 5.59 32.74 0.50
C GLY A 182 5.45 34.27 0.33
N ARG A 183 4.22 34.83 0.33
CA ARG A 183 3.98 36.26 0.23
C ARG A 183 3.84 36.96 1.59
N GLU A 184 3.69 36.18 2.65
CA GLU A 184 3.53 36.67 4.03
C GLU A 184 4.86 36.77 4.81
N MET A 185 5.97 36.31 4.20
CA MET A 185 7.35 36.47 4.71
C MET A 185 8.07 37.61 4.02
#